data_ad4ed4b6e6c22580ec8fe8b04a8e9b40
#
_entry.id   ad4ed4b6e6c22580ec8fe8b04a8e9b40
#
_cell.length_a   1.000
_cell.length_b   1.000
_cell.length_c   1.000
_cell.angle_alpha   90.00
_cell.angle_beta   90.00
_cell.angle_gamma   90.00
#
_symmetry.space_group_name_H-M   'P 1'
#
loop_
_entity.id
_entity.type
_entity.pdbx_description
1 polymer ?
#
loop_
_entity_poly.entity_id
_entity_poly.type
_entity_poly.pdbx_seq_one_letter_code
_entity_poly.pdbx_strand_id
1 'polypeptide(L)'
;MHGWWAANGQLGWASCPLTENGLVRIMSNPDYNRQVRFTPGDLIGRFRQFTGLSDHEFWPDDLSLCDEANFITEHLLSSRLLTDLYLLGLAAKNDGRLVTFDQGIPLNAVRQIRAGHLCVV
;
A
#
# COMPACT_ATOMS: atom_id res chain seq x y z
N MET A 1 -4.23 2.46 7.34
CA MET A 1 -3.69 2.30 5.98
C MET A 1 -4.68 1.59 5.10
N HIS A 2 -4.98 2.14 3.96
CA HIS A 2 -6.08 1.68 3.12
C HIS A 2 -5.71 1.65 1.63
N GLY A 3 -4.44 1.39 1.33
CA GLY A 3 -3.97 1.38 -0.03
C GLY A 3 -3.84 -0.05 -0.59
N TRP A 4 -4.29 -0.22 -1.80
CA TRP A 4 -4.11 -1.44 -2.59
C TRP A 4 -3.45 -1.09 -3.91
N TRP A 5 -2.70 -2.01 -4.47
CA TRP A 5 -2.05 -1.80 -5.75
C TRP A 5 -2.60 -2.71 -6.82
N ALA A 6 -2.80 -2.14 -8.00
CA ALA A 6 -2.96 -2.91 -9.21
C ALA A 6 -1.66 -2.82 -10.02
N ALA A 7 -1.16 -3.94 -10.51
CA ALA A 7 0.07 -3.97 -11.27
C ALA A 7 -0.23 -3.67 -12.74
N ASN A 8 0.44 -2.65 -13.29
CA ASN A 8 0.64 -2.41 -14.73
C ASN A 8 -0.58 -2.62 -15.63
N GLY A 9 -1.77 -2.14 -15.22
CA GLY A 9 -2.96 -2.22 -16.04
C GLY A 9 -3.51 -3.63 -16.24
N GLN A 10 -2.93 -4.65 -15.61
CA GLN A 10 -3.48 -5.99 -15.57
C GLN A 10 -4.51 -6.10 -14.43
N LEU A 11 -5.30 -7.15 -14.44
CA LEU A 11 -6.32 -7.39 -13.43
C LEU A 11 -5.75 -7.94 -12.11
N GLY A 12 -4.43 -7.95 -11.97
CA GLY A 12 -3.74 -8.42 -10.78
C GLY A 12 -3.65 -7.35 -9.68
N TRP A 13 -3.17 -7.77 -8.53
CA TRP A 13 -2.94 -6.89 -7.40
C TRP A 13 -1.60 -7.21 -6.75
N ALA A 14 -1.10 -6.29 -5.93
CA ALA A 14 0.18 -6.46 -5.27
C ALA A 14 0.08 -6.15 -3.79
N SER A 15 0.98 -6.72 -3.01
CA SER A 15 1.19 -6.35 -1.62
C SER A 15 2.68 -6.19 -1.35
N CYS A 16 3.01 -5.52 -0.25
CA CYS A 16 4.37 -5.40 0.25
C CYS A 16 4.37 -5.70 1.75
N PRO A 17 5.56 -5.87 2.37
CA PRO A 17 5.62 -6.15 3.81
C PRO A 17 4.85 -5.12 4.66
N LEU A 18 4.92 -3.85 4.30
CA LEU A 18 4.23 -2.80 5.05
C LEU A 18 2.71 -2.96 5.00
N THR A 19 2.13 -3.22 3.82
CA THR A 19 0.68 -3.40 3.68
C THR A 19 0.22 -4.71 4.31
N GLU A 20 0.99 -5.77 4.18
CA GLU A 20 0.66 -7.06 4.80
C GLU A 20 0.64 -6.96 6.32
N ASN A 21 1.67 -6.33 6.89
CA ASN A 21 1.74 -6.09 8.33
C ASN A 21 0.56 -5.25 8.80
N GLY A 22 0.25 -4.19 8.08
CA GLY A 22 -0.87 -3.30 8.43
C GLY A 22 -2.20 -4.00 8.39
N LEU A 23 -2.45 -4.82 7.37
CA LEU A 23 -3.69 -5.59 7.25
C LEU A 23 -3.87 -6.54 8.43
N VAL A 24 -2.85 -7.33 8.76
CA VAL A 24 -2.91 -8.29 9.85
C VAL A 24 -3.11 -7.57 11.18
N ARG A 25 -2.40 -6.47 11.41
CA ARG A 25 -2.50 -5.69 12.65
C ARG A 25 -3.91 -5.12 12.84
N ILE A 26 -4.49 -4.56 11.80
CA ILE A 26 -5.82 -3.95 11.88
C ILE A 26 -6.88 -5.02 12.08
N MET A 27 -6.88 -6.07 11.29
CA MET A 27 -7.93 -7.08 11.32
C MET A 27 -7.85 -7.99 12.54
N SER A 28 -6.67 -8.14 13.16
CA SER A 28 -6.52 -8.92 14.40
C SER A 28 -6.82 -8.10 15.64
N ASN A 29 -7.01 -6.78 15.52
CA ASN A 29 -7.38 -5.94 16.65
C ASN A 29 -8.77 -6.33 17.15
N PRO A 30 -8.94 -6.60 18.48
CA PRO A 30 -10.24 -6.98 19.03
C PRO A 30 -11.35 -5.96 18.80
N ASP A 31 -10.99 -4.69 18.61
CA ASP A 31 -11.97 -3.61 18.36
C ASP A 31 -12.42 -3.53 16.90
N TYR A 32 -11.72 -4.22 15.99
CA TYR A 32 -12.08 -4.21 14.56
C TYR A 32 -13.42 -4.90 14.30
N ASN A 33 -13.62 -6.08 14.88
CA ASN A 33 -14.88 -6.79 14.80
C ASN A 33 -15.09 -7.56 16.11
N ARG A 34 -16.08 -7.14 16.88
CA ARG A 34 -16.35 -7.74 18.19
C ARG A 34 -17.03 -9.10 18.12
N GLN A 35 -17.65 -9.41 16.99
CA GLN A 35 -18.37 -10.68 16.82
C GLN A 35 -17.46 -11.79 16.32
N VAL A 36 -16.49 -11.46 15.48
CA VAL A 36 -15.54 -12.42 14.90
C VAL A 36 -14.13 -11.95 15.24
N ARG A 37 -13.39 -12.79 15.96
CA ARG A 37 -12.02 -12.48 16.34
C ARG A 37 -11.08 -13.38 15.56
N PHE A 38 -10.11 -12.76 14.91
CA PHE A 38 -9.05 -13.45 14.19
C PHE A 38 -7.74 -13.28 14.93
N THR A 39 -6.99 -14.37 15.10
CA THR A 39 -5.59 -14.24 15.51
C THR A 39 -4.75 -13.79 14.33
N PRO A 40 -3.59 -13.17 14.59
CA PRO A 40 -2.67 -12.85 13.48
C PRO A 40 -2.30 -14.06 12.64
N GLY A 41 -2.09 -15.23 13.28
CA GLY A 41 -1.77 -16.46 12.56
C GLY A 41 -2.89 -16.91 11.62
N ASP A 42 -4.15 -16.80 12.06
CA ASP A 42 -5.30 -17.14 11.21
C ASP A 42 -5.35 -16.24 9.97
N LEU A 43 -5.13 -14.94 10.16
CA LEU A 43 -5.16 -13.98 9.07
C LEU A 43 -4.02 -14.22 8.09
N ILE A 44 -2.82 -14.51 8.59
CA ILE A 44 -1.67 -14.83 7.73
C ILE A 44 -1.97 -16.07 6.89
N GLY A 45 -2.55 -17.11 7.49
CA GLY A 45 -2.93 -18.32 6.77
C GLY A 45 -3.95 -18.05 5.67
N ARG A 46 -4.97 -17.26 5.96
CA ARG A 46 -5.99 -16.86 4.97
C ARG A 46 -5.39 -16.01 3.86
N PHE A 47 -4.49 -15.11 4.21
CA PHE A 47 -3.81 -14.27 3.24
C PHE A 47 -2.97 -15.11 2.27
N ARG A 48 -2.22 -16.09 2.80
CA ARG A 48 -1.45 -17.01 1.95
C ARG A 48 -2.33 -17.76 0.95
N GLN A 49 -3.49 -18.23 1.40
CA GLN A 49 -4.44 -18.91 0.52
C GLN A 49 -4.94 -17.96 -0.56
N PHE A 50 -5.29 -16.74 -0.18
CA PHE A 50 -5.81 -15.75 -1.12
C PHE A 50 -4.77 -15.38 -2.18
N THR A 51 -3.51 -15.18 -1.80
CA THR A 51 -2.45 -14.86 -2.75
C THR A 51 -2.18 -16.02 -3.71
N GLY A 52 -2.32 -17.26 -3.25
CA GLY A 52 -2.14 -18.44 -4.10
C GLY A 52 -3.28 -18.68 -5.08
N LEU A 53 -4.49 -18.15 -4.80
CA LEU A 53 -5.68 -18.34 -5.64
C LEU A 53 -5.96 -17.14 -6.55
N SER A 54 -5.25 -16.04 -6.39
CA SER A 54 -5.46 -14.81 -7.15
C SER A 54 -4.20 -14.41 -7.90
N ASP A 55 -4.34 -13.46 -8.81
CA ASP A 55 -3.21 -12.91 -9.57
C ASP A 55 -2.49 -11.88 -8.71
N HIS A 56 -1.60 -12.35 -7.85
CA HIS A 56 -0.90 -11.56 -6.83
C HIS A 56 0.57 -11.45 -7.15
N GLU A 57 1.12 -10.25 -6.93
CA GLU A 57 2.55 -9.96 -7.02
C GLU A 57 3.03 -9.38 -5.70
N PHE A 58 4.18 -9.85 -5.22
CA PHE A 58 4.81 -9.32 -4.01
C PHE A 58 5.84 -8.26 -4.40
N TRP A 59 5.71 -7.05 -3.83
CA TRP A 59 6.67 -5.97 -3.99
C TRP A 59 7.47 -5.81 -2.70
N PRO A 60 8.81 -5.94 -2.74
CA PRO A 60 9.60 -5.69 -1.55
C PRO A 60 9.58 -4.20 -1.16
N ASP A 61 9.75 -3.91 0.13
CA ASP A 61 9.91 -2.54 0.62
C ASP A 61 11.34 -2.08 0.39
N ASP A 62 11.70 -1.83 -0.85
CA ASP A 62 13.05 -1.48 -1.28
C ASP A 62 13.20 0.00 -1.65
N LEU A 63 12.38 0.84 -1.06
CA LEU A 63 12.33 2.28 -1.29
C LEU A 63 12.56 3.00 0.04
N SER A 64 13.28 4.11 0.01
CA SER A 64 13.53 4.93 1.19
C SER A 64 13.00 6.34 1.00
N LEU A 65 12.36 6.88 2.04
CA LEU A 65 11.96 8.30 2.08
C LEU A 65 13.16 9.24 2.00
N CYS A 66 14.35 8.76 2.38
CA CYS A 66 15.58 9.52 2.30
C CYS A 66 16.18 9.58 0.90
N ASP A 67 15.60 8.86 -0.05
CA ASP A 67 16.09 8.81 -1.43
C ASP A 67 15.53 9.98 -2.22
N GLU A 68 16.41 10.97 -2.49
CA GLU A 68 16.03 12.16 -3.24
C GLU A 68 15.68 11.87 -4.70
N ALA A 69 16.05 10.72 -5.23
CA ALA A 69 15.65 10.32 -6.57
C ALA A 69 14.17 9.96 -6.66
N ASN A 70 13.54 9.64 -5.54
CA ASN A 70 12.16 9.17 -5.50
C ASN A 70 11.21 10.14 -4.81
N PHE A 71 11.69 10.92 -3.83
CA PHE A 71 10.85 11.81 -3.03
C PHE A 71 11.38 13.23 -3.01
N ILE A 72 10.45 14.18 -3.04
CA ILE A 72 10.75 15.59 -2.86
C ILE A 72 10.39 15.96 -1.43
N THR A 73 11.40 16.00 -0.55
CA THR A 73 11.18 16.12 0.90
C THR A 73 10.51 17.41 1.30
N GLU A 74 10.69 18.50 0.53
CA GLU A 74 10.02 19.77 0.78
C GLU A 74 8.49 19.66 0.70
N HIS A 75 7.98 18.64 0.05
CA HIS A 75 6.54 18.40 -0.10
C HIS A 75 5.99 17.36 0.88
N LEU A 76 6.84 16.80 1.75
CA LEU A 76 6.43 15.84 2.79
C LEU A 76 6.04 16.60 4.06
N LEU A 77 4.91 17.28 4.03
CA LEU A 77 4.55 18.25 5.06
C LEU A 77 3.71 17.69 6.20
N SER A 78 3.14 16.52 6.05
CA SER A 78 2.25 15.93 7.06
C SER A 78 2.68 14.51 7.41
N SER A 79 2.90 14.26 8.70
CA SER A 79 3.22 12.91 9.18
C SER A 79 2.07 11.92 8.93
N ARG A 80 0.83 12.41 8.91
CA ARG A 80 -0.34 11.59 8.66
C ARG A 80 -0.34 10.92 7.28
N LEU A 81 0.30 11.57 6.30
CA LEU A 81 0.30 11.11 4.91
C LEU A 81 1.56 10.32 4.53
N LEU A 82 2.52 10.14 5.46
CA LEU A 82 3.80 9.52 5.11
C LEU A 82 3.66 8.10 4.58
N THR A 83 2.83 7.27 5.21
CA THR A 83 2.63 5.89 4.75
C THR A 83 2.04 5.87 3.34
N ASP A 84 1.03 6.68 3.09
CA ASP A 84 0.40 6.73 1.76
C ASP A 84 1.35 7.25 0.70
N LEU A 85 2.18 8.25 1.05
CA LEU A 85 3.20 8.76 0.13
C LEU A 85 4.26 7.72 -0.18
N TYR A 86 4.68 6.95 0.84
CA TYR A 86 5.61 5.85 0.62
C TYR A 86 5.01 4.80 -0.32
N LEU A 87 3.75 4.40 -0.08
CA LEU A 87 3.06 3.43 -0.92
C LEU A 87 2.88 3.92 -2.35
N LEU A 88 2.60 5.21 -2.51
CA LEU A 88 2.50 5.82 -3.84
C LEU A 88 3.86 5.79 -4.55
N GLY A 89 4.93 6.10 -3.84
CA GLY A 89 6.29 6.01 -4.38
C GLY A 89 6.64 4.58 -4.80
N LEU A 90 6.25 3.60 -4.00
CA LEU A 90 6.48 2.20 -4.32
C LEU A 90 5.68 1.78 -5.57
N ALA A 91 4.44 2.23 -5.69
CA ALA A 91 3.63 1.99 -6.87
C ALA A 91 4.26 2.60 -8.12
N ALA A 92 4.74 3.83 -8.02
CA ALA A 92 5.42 4.50 -9.14
C ALA A 92 6.68 3.75 -9.55
N LYS A 93 7.48 3.29 -8.58
CA LYS A 93 8.70 2.53 -8.85
C LYS A 93 8.42 1.24 -9.60
N ASN A 94 7.33 0.56 -9.27
CA ASN A 94 6.93 -0.69 -9.90
C ASN A 94 6.00 -0.49 -11.09
N ASP A 95 5.74 0.78 -11.47
CA ASP A 95 4.81 1.19 -12.52
C ASP A 95 3.43 0.57 -12.33
N GLY A 96 3.00 0.51 -11.08
CA GLY A 96 1.68 0.04 -10.69
C GLY A 96 0.78 1.19 -10.29
N ARG A 97 -0.25 0.89 -9.53
CA ARG A 97 -1.25 1.87 -9.12
C ARG A 97 -1.60 1.67 -7.65
N LEU A 98 -1.55 2.75 -6.89
CA LEU A 98 -2.10 2.78 -5.54
C LEU A 98 -3.59 3.10 -5.62
N VAL A 99 -4.42 2.20 -5.10
CA VAL A 99 -5.86 2.42 -4.98
C VAL A 99 -6.16 2.80 -3.53
N THR A 100 -6.78 3.93 -3.31
CA THR A 100 -7.01 4.48 -1.98
C THR A 100 -8.33 5.23 -1.90
N PHE A 101 -8.88 5.35 -0.69
CA PHE A 101 -10.03 6.21 -0.42
C PHE A 101 -9.61 7.64 -0.06
N ASP A 102 -8.33 7.89 0.18
CA ASP A 102 -7.85 9.20 0.61
C ASP A 102 -7.65 10.13 -0.58
N GLN A 103 -8.39 11.23 -0.59
CA GLN A 103 -8.33 12.24 -1.64
C GLN A 103 -7.24 13.29 -1.42
N GLY A 104 -6.58 13.26 -0.26
CA GLY A 104 -5.63 14.29 0.14
C GLY A 104 -4.17 13.98 -0.14
N ILE A 105 -3.83 12.94 -0.91
CA ILE A 105 -2.46 12.54 -1.14
C ILE A 105 -1.82 13.48 -2.17
N PRO A 106 -0.76 14.25 -1.81
CA PRO A 106 -0.11 15.17 -2.75
C PRO A 106 0.80 14.40 -3.70
N LEU A 107 0.47 14.45 -5.00
CA LEU A 107 1.27 13.77 -6.02
C LEU A 107 2.66 14.40 -6.18
N ASN A 108 2.80 15.69 -5.91
CA ASN A 108 4.03 16.43 -6.13
C ASN A 108 5.18 16.03 -5.20
N ALA A 109 4.92 15.23 -4.17
CA ALA A 109 5.96 14.75 -3.25
C ALA A 109 6.72 13.53 -3.80
N VAL A 110 6.23 12.91 -4.87
CA VAL A 110 6.82 11.71 -5.46
C VAL A 110 7.35 12.06 -6.85
N ARG A 111 8.64 11.77 -7.07
CA ARG A 111 9.25 11.97 -8.38
C ARG A 111 8.75 10.91 -9.36
N GLN A 112 8.78 11.23 -10.65
CA GLN A 112 8.37 10.31 -11.72
C GLN A 112 6.91 9.84 -11.59
N ILE A 113 6.11 10.58 -10.82
CA ILE A 113 4.70 10.25 -10.65
C ILE A 113 3.91 10.57 -11.93
N ARG A 114 2.97 9.70 -12.25
CA ARG A 114 1.98 9.92 -13.30
C ARG A 114 0.60 9.82 -12.68
N ALA A 115 -0.39 10.46 -13.27
CA ALA A 115 -1.76 10.45 -12.76
C ALA A 115 -2.31 9.01 -12.66
N GLY A 116 -1.88 8.11 -13.54
CA GLY A 116 -2.29 6.72 -13.53
C GLY A 116 -1.74 5.89 -12.36
N HIS A 117 -0.75 6.40 -11.62
CA HIS A 117 -0.20 5.70 -10.45
C HIS A 117 -1.09 5.83 -9.21
N LEU A 118 -2.07 6.72 -9.21
CA LEU A 118 -3.01 6.91 -8.12
C LEU A 118 -4.44 6.77 -8.61
N CYS A 119 -5.21 5.93 -7.93
CA CYS A 119 -6.64 5.79 -8.16
C CYS A 119 -7.37 6.03 -6.84
N VAL A 120 -8.14 7.11 -6.79
CA VAL A 120 -8.98 7.43 -5.62
C VAL A 120 -10.39 6.92 -5.88
N VAL A 121 -10.90 6.12 -4.97
CA VAL A 121 -12.24 5.54 -5.05
C VAL A 121 -13.20 6.13 -4.03
#